data_7a1508a62dcbfb4925a2f2402cf3b2c3
#
_entry.id   7a1508a62dcbfb4925a2f2402cf3b2c3
#
_cell.length_a   1.000
_cell.length_b   1.000
_cell.length_c   1.000
_cell.angle_alpha   90.00
_cell.angle_beta   90.00
_cell.angle_gamma   90.00
#
_symmetry.space_group_name_H-M   'P 1'
#
loop_
_entity.id
_entity.type
_entity.pdbx_description
1 polymer ?
#
loop_
_entity_poly.entity_id
_entity_poly.type
_entity_poly.pdbx_seq_one_letter_code
_entity_poly.pdbx_strand_id
1 'polypeptide(L)'
;PIFLECYRVLKKGGILLCGLDTGINYLFDEEERCLTYPLPFNPLQDPQLYEVSMKNDWGIQFSHTLEEQLGGQLKAGFLLTDLYEDTNGEGRLHEFGVPSFIATRAVK
;
A
#
# COMPACT_ATOMS: atom_id res chain seq x y z
N PRO A 1 -7.56 10.42 6.83
CA PRO A 1 -7.09 11.70 7.34
C PRO A 1 -5.63 12.03 7.05
N ILE A 2 -4.80 11.00 6.75
CA ILE A 2 -3.38 11.28 6.51
C ILE A 2 -3.15 12.22 5.33
N PHE A 3 -3.89 12.04 4.23
CA PHE A 3 -3.73 12.90 3.06
C PHE A 3 -4.28 14.30 3.27
N LEU A 4 -5.33 14.43 4.09
CA LEU A 4 -5.83 15.74 4.50
C LEU A 4 -4.77 16.49 5.30
N GLU A 5 -4.06 15.82 6.20
CA GLU A 5 -2.98 16.42 6.96
C GLU A 5 -1.77 16.79 6.10
N CYS A 6 -1.41 15.92 5.15
CA CYS A 6 -0.36 16.24 4.19
C CYS A 6 -0.72 17.50 3.39
N TYR A 7 -1.97 17.58 2.94
CA TYR A 7 -2.45 18.76 2.20
C TYR A 7 -2.40 20.02 3.05
N ARG A 8 -2.82 19.90 4.31
CA ARG A 8 -2.85 21.05 5.24
C ARG A 8 -1.46 21.64 5.47
N VAL A 9 -0.45 20.78 5.69
CA VAL A 9 0.90 21.25 6.06
C VAL A 9 1.72 21.74 4.87
N LEU A 10 1.39 21.32 3.65
CA LEU A 10 2.11 21.74 2.46
C LEU A 10 1.70 23.15 2.03
N LYS A 11 2.67 23.90 1.52
CA LYS A 11 2.40 25.18 0.88
C LYS A 11 1.78 24.94 -0.49
N LYS A 12 1.04 25.92 -1.00
CA LYS A 12 0.51 25.89 -2.36
C LYS A 12 1.65 25.63 -3.35
N GLY A 13 1.45 24.68 -4.24
CA GLY A 13 2.49 24.22 -5.17
C GLY A 13 3.46 23.21 -4.57
N GLY A 14 3.32 22.88 -3.28
CA GLY A 14 4.12 21.84 -2.64
C GLY A 14 3.84 20.47 -3.22
N ILE A 15 4.82 19.58 -3.11
CA ILE A 15 4.79 18.26 -3.73
C ILE A 15 4.77 17.18 -2.67
N LEU A 16 3.88 16.19 -2.85
CA LEU A 16 3.82 14.98 -2.05
C LEU A 16 4.29 13.82 -2.92
N LEU A 17 5.37 13.15 -2.50
CA LEU A 17 5.84 11.91 -3.12
C LEU A 17 5.47 10.76 -2.21
N CYS A 18 4.76 9.77 -2.74
CA CYS A 18 4.36 8.60 -1.99
C CYS A 18 4.87 7.32 -2.63
N GLY A 19 5.36 6.40 -1.79
CA GLY A 19 5.55 5.01 -2.15
C GLY A 19 4.44 4.23 -1.47
N LEU A 20 3.60 3.56 -2.26
CA LEU A 20 2.40 2.90 -1.78
C LEU A 20 2.41 1.43 -2.17
N ASP A 21 1.81 0.62 -1.31
CA ASP A 21 1.64 -0.81 -1.53
C ASP A 21 0.33 -1.04 -2.28
N THR A 22 0.36 -1.84 -3.35
CA THR A 22 -0.87 -2.16 -4.09
C THR A 22 -1.77 -3.14 -3.34
N GLY A 23 -1.25 -3.77 -2.29
CA GLY A 23 -2.00 -4.75 -1.51
C GLY A 23 -1.94 -6.17 -2.04
N ILE A 24 -1.45 -6.38 -3.24
CA ILE A 24 -1.45 -7.70 -3.87
C ILE A 24 -0.54 -8.69 -3.14
N ASN A 25 0.54 -8.21 -2.55
CA ASN A 25 1.47 -9.06 -1.79
C ASN A 25 0.83 -9.64 -0.52
N TYR A 26 -0.20 -9.00 0.03
CA TYR A 26 -0.89 -9.51 1.21
C TYR A 26 -1.76 -10.74 0.93
N LEU A 27 -2.08 -11.01 -0.33
CA LEU A 27 -2.88 -12.16 -0.72
C LEU A 27 -2.12 -13.49 -0.60
N PHE A 28 -0.79 -13.45 -0.65
CA PHE A 28 0.04 -14.63 -0.81
C PHE A 28 0.66 -15.10 0.51
N ASP A 29 1.09 -16.37 0.51
CA ASP A 29 1.92 -16.91 1.57
C ASP A 29 3.33 -16.30 1.52
N GLU A 30 4.20 -16.66 2.47
CA GLU A 30 5.56 -16.12 2.54
C GLU A 30 6.37 -16.39 1.27
N GLU A 31 6.12 -17.53 0.61
CA GLU A 31 6.83 -17.92 -0.60
C GLU A 31 6.23 -17.35 -1.87
N GLU A 32 5.14 -16.61 -1.74
CA GLU A 32 4.42 -15.98 -2.85
C GLU A 32 3.91 -16.99 -3.89
N ARG A 33 3.56 -18.20 -3.45
CA ARG A 33 3.12 -19.28 -4.34
C ARG A 33 1.62 -19.47 -4.39
N CYS A 34 0.93 -19.22 -3.28
CA CYS A 34 -0.49 -19.50 -3.15
C CYS A 34 -1.24 -18.30 -2.58
N LEU A 35 -2.43 -18.06 -3.12
CA LEU A 35 -3.36 -17.13 -2.52
C LEU A 35 -3.78 -17.69 -1.17
N THR A 36 -3.46 -16.99 -0.09
CA THR A 36 -3.65 -17.49 1.26
C THR A 36 -4.56 -16.60 2.10
N TYR A 37 -4.45 -15.29 1.95
CA TYR A 37 -5.14 -14.33 2.80
C TYR A 37 -6.07 -13.44 1.97
N PRO A 38 -7.33 -13.26 2.41
CA PRO A 38 -8.22 -12.32 1.74
C PRO A 38 -7.88 -10.88 2.10
N LEU A 39 -8.31 -9.96 1.25
CA LEU A 39 -8.27 -8.53 1.54
C LEU A 39 -9.64 -8.10 2.10
N PRO A 40 -9.68 -7.14 3.03
CA PRO A 40 -8.55 -6.37 3.57
C PRO A 40 -7.68 -7.21 4.51
N PHE A 41 -6.37 -6.98 4.45
CA PHE A 41 -5.42 -7.61 5.35
C PHE A 41 -5.38 -6.80 6.65
N ASN A 42 -5.93 -7.37 7.72
CA ASN A 42 -6.00 -6.70 9.01
C ASN A 42 -5.87 -7.71 10.15
N PRO A 43 -4.66 -7.89 10.72
CA PRO A 43 -4.43 -8.84 11.81
C PRO A 43 -5.24 -8.54 13.08
N LEU A 44 -5.65 -7.29 13.28
CA LEU A 44 -6.44 -6.94 14.49
C LEU A 44 -7.88 -7.46 14.44
N GLN A 45 -8.38 -7.82 13.24
CA GLN A 45 -9.73 -8.34 13.05
C GLN A 45 -9.78 -9.84 12.78
N ASP A 46 -8.61 -10.49 12.71
CA ASP A 46 -8.48 -11.93 12.46
C ASP A 46 -7.50 -12.52 13.46
N PRO A 47 -7.99 -13.24 14.49
CA PRO A 47 -7.13 -13.82 15.52
C PRO A 47 -6.07 -14.77 14.98
N GLN A 48 -6.39 -15.56 13.96
CA GLN A 48 -5.42 -16.49 13.37
C GLN A 48 -4.31 -15.73 12.64
N LEU A 49 -4.68 -14.71 11.90
CA LEU A 49 -3.72 -13.87 11.19
C LEU A 49 -2.84 -13.08 12.17
N TYR A 50 -3.44 -12.61 13.27
CA TYR A 50 -2.69 -11.94 14.34
C TYR A 50 -1.63 -12.86 14.92
N GLU A 51 -2.01 -14.10 15.24
CA GLU A 51 -1.11 -15.10 15.81
C GLU A 51 0.05 -15.42 14.87
N VAL A 52 -0.24 -15.64 13.57
CA VAL A 52 0.77 -15.91 12.55
C VAL A 52 1.70 -14.71 12.39
N SER A 53 1.16 -13.50 12.38
CA SER A 53 1.95 -12.27 12.26
C SER A 53 2.91 -12.09 13.42
N MET A 54 2.46 -12.38 14.64
CA MET A 54 3.31 -12.29 15.83
C MET A 54 4.37 -13.39 15.84
N LYS A 55 3.98 -14.62 15.48
CA LYS A 55 4.89 -15.77 15.46
C LYS A 55 6.04 -15.58 14.47
N ASN A 56 5.75 -14.99 13.32
CA ASN A 56 6.73 -14.76 12.26
C ASN A 56 7.43 -13.41 12.34
N ASP A 57 7.15 -12.66 13.39
CA ASP A 57 7.74 -11.32 13.62
C ASP A 57 7.49 -10.34 12.47
N TRP A 58 6.32 -10.44 11.84
CA TRP A 58 5.92 -9.53 10.77
C TRP A 58 5.49 -8.15 11.26
N GLY A 59 5.12 -8.06 12.54
CA GLY A 59 4.47 -6.88 13.09
C GLY A 59 3.02 -6.78 12.63
N ILE A 60 2.39 -5.68 12.98
CA ILE A 60 1.00 -5.41 12.61
C ILE A 60 0.99 -4.56 11.33
N GLN A 61 0.56 -5.17 10.24
CA GLN A 61 0.48 -4.51 8.95
C GLN A 61 -0.95 -4.55 8.43
N PHE A 62 -1.33 -3.53 7.67
CA PHE A 62 -2.67 -3.40 7.10
C PHE A 62 -2.57 -3.17 5.60
N SER A 63 -3.47 -3.81 4.85
CA SER A 63 -3.63 -3.45 3.44
C SER A 63 -4.54 -2.22 3.34
N HIS A 64 -4.35 -1.45 2.28
CA HIS A 64 -5.20 -0.32 1.92
C HIS A 64 -5.56 -0.43 0.45
N THR A 65 -6.80 -0.09 0.11
CA THR A 65 -7.23 -0.14 -1.29
C THR A 65 -6.58 0.99 -2.09
N LEU A 66 -6.46 0.79 -3.39
CA LEU A 66 -6.03 1.87 -4.30
C LEU A 66 -7.01 3.03 -4.26
N GLU A 67 -8.29 2.75 -4.09
CA GLU A 67 -9.32 3.78 -3.92
C GLU A 67 -9.03 4.67 -2.71
N GLU A 68 -8.66 4.07 -1.57
CA GLU A 68 -8.28 4.84 -0.38
C GLU A 68 -6.99 5.64 -0.61
N GLN A 69 -6.00 5.01 -1.23
CA GLN A 69 -4.68 5.62 -1.37
C GLN A 69 -4.64 6.71 -2.46
N LEU A 70 -5.17 6.43 -3.62
CA LEU A 70 -5.21 7.40 -4.72
C LEU A 70 -6.39 8.34 -4.59
N GLY A 71 -7.57 7.79 -4.32
CA GLY A 71 -8.79 8.57 -4.10
C GLY A 71 -8.68 9.48 -2.89
N GLY A 72 -7.99 9.03 -1.83
CA GLY A 72 -7.73 9.84 -0.65
C GLY A 72 -6.92 11.09 -0.96
N GLN A 73 -5.91 10.97 -1.81
CA GLN A 73 -5.12 12.13 -2.25
C GLN A 73 -5.98 13.10 -3.06
N LEU A 74 -6.77 12.58 -4.00
CA LEU A 74 -7.66 13.41 -4.82
C LEU A 74 -8.72 14.11 -3.99
N LYS A 75 -9.34 13.41 -3.04
CA LYS A 75 -10.35 13.98 -2.15
C LYS A 75 -9.78 15.05 -1.22
N ALA A 76 -8.51 14.90 -0.83
CA ALA A 76 -7.83 15.90 -0.02
C ALA A 76 -7.55 17.20 -0.79
N GLY A 77 -7.60 17.17 -2.11
CA GLY A 77 -7.38 18.32 -2.96
C GLY A 77 -6.14 18.27 -3.81
N PHE A 78 -5.35 17.20 -3.71
CA PHE A 78 -4.15 17.06 -4.53
C PHE A 78 -4.46 16.79 -5.98
N LEU A 79 -3.58 17.29 -6.85
CA LEU A 79 -3.55 16.94 -8.27
C LEU A 79 -2.44 15.91 -8.47
N LEU A 80 -2.80 14.71 -8.89
CA LEU A 80 -1.81 13.68 -9.22
C LEU A 80 -1.18 14.02 -10.58
N THR A 81 0.14 14.17 -10.59
CA THR A 81 0.88 14.60 -11.78
C THR A 81 1.75 13.51 -12.37
N ASP A 82 2.03 12.45 -11.61
CA ASP A 82 2.80 11.32 -12.10
C ASP A 82 2.50 10.08 -11.26
N LEU A 83 2.69 8.91 -11.88
CA LEU A 83 2.51 7.63 -11.24
C LEU A 83 3.30 6.57 -11.99
N TYR A 84 3.98 5.69 -11.27
CA TYR A 84 4.53 4.49 -11.88
C TYR A 84 4.40 3.30 -10.94
N GLU A 85 4.45 2.10 -11.53
CA GLU A 85 4.38 0.83 -10.81
C GLU A 85 5.77 0.21 -10.71
N ASP A 86 5.97 -0.60 -9.65
CA ASP A 86 7.21 -1.34 -9.48
C ASP A 86 6.94 -2.65 -8.75
N THR A 87 7.87 -3.58 -8.87
CA THR A 87 7.86 -4.83 -8.12
C THR A 87 8.65 -4.64 -6.83
N ASN A 88 8.58 -5.64 -5.95
CA ASN A 88 9.39 -5.62 -4.73
C ASN A 88 10.87 -5.97 -4.94
N GLY A 89 11.29 -6.21 -6.20
CA GLY A 89 12.69 -6.42 -6.56
C GLY A 89 13.19 -7.85 -6.41
N GLU A 90 12.44 -8.73 -5.75
CA GLU A 90 12.79 -10.14 -5.58
C GLU A 90 11.55 -10.97 -5.29
N GLY A 91 11.67 -12.29 -5.40
CA GLY A 91 10.58 -13.22 -5.13
C GLY A 91 9.75 -13.55 -6.36
N ARG A 92 8.72 -14.39 -6.15
CA ARG A 92 7.90 -14.89 -7.27
C ARG A 92 7.05 -13.81 -7.92
N LEU A 93 6.53 -12.87 -7.15
CA LEU A 93 5.77 -11.76 -7.72
C LEU A 93 6.65 -10.92 -8.64
N HIS A 94 7.89 -10.67 -8.23
CA HIS A 94 8.87 -9.97 -9.06
C HIS A 94 9.19 -10.77 -10.34
N GLU A 95 9.41 -12.08 -10.22
CA GLU A 95 9.71 -12.96 -11.34
C GLU A 95 8.60 -12.94 -12.40
N PHE A 96 7.34 -12.84 -11.97
CA PHE A 96 6.19 -12.77 -12.86
C PHE A 96 5.86 -11.34 -13.29
N GLY A 97 6.64 -10.35 -12.86
CA GLY A 97 6.40 -8.95 -13.22
C GLY A 97 5.17 -8.33 -12.58
N VAL A 98 4.74 -8.84 -11.43
CA VAL A 98 3.54 -8.35 -10.75
C VAL A 98 3.88 -7.07 -9.96
N PRO A 99 3.23 -5.94 -10.25
CA PRO A 99 3.49 -4.70 -9.52
C PRO A 99 2.87 -4.77 -8.13
N SER A 100 3.71 -4.80 -7.10
CA SER A 100 3.28 -4.76 -5.71
C SER A 100 3.38 -3.37 -5.09
N PHE A 101 4.02 -2.43 -5.79
CA PHE A 101 4.17 -1.05 -5.33
C PHE A 101 3.80 -0.05 -6.42
N ILE A 102 3.34 1.10 -6.00
CA ILE A 102 3.16 2.26 -6.87
C ILE A 102 3.81 3.48 -6.23
N ALA A 103 4.34 4.35 -7.05
CA ALA A 103 4.86 5.63 -6.61
C ALA A 103 4.03 6.73 -7.25
N THR A 104 3.67 7.73 -6.47
CA THR A 104 2.85 8.85 -6.98
C THR A 104 3.51 10.19 -6.67
N ARG A 105 3.28 11.13 -7.56
CA ARG A 105 3.63 12.54 -7.38
C ARG A 105 2.34 13.34 -7.40
N ALA A 106 2.11 14.09 -6.34
CA ALA A 106 0.91 14.91 -6.20
C ALA A 106 1.30 16.34 -5.85
N VAL A 107 0.56 17.30 -6.37
CA VAL A 107 0.80 18.74 -6.18
C VAL A 107 -0.39 19.36 -5.47
N LYS A 108 -0.10 20.18 -4.46
CA LYS A 108 -1.13 20.97 -3.77
C LYS A 108 -1.62 22.15 -4.61
#